data_2d6ca7f60142fe558f5b2e27e584bf48
#
_entry.id   2d6ca7f60142fe558f5b2e27e584bf48
#
_cell.length_a   1.000
_cell.length_b   1.000
_cell.length_c   1.000
_cell.angle_alpha   90.00
_cell.angle_beta   90.00
_cell.angle_gamma   90.00
#
_symmetry.space_group_name_H-M   'P 1'
#
loop_
_entity.id
_entity.type
_entity.pdbx_description
1 polymer ?
#
loop_
_entity_poly.entity_id
_entity_poly.type
_entity_poly.pdbx_seq_one_letter_code
_entity_poly.pdbx_strand_id
1 'polypeptide(L)'
;NTNSKMFCSCATEFGAAPNTQTCPVCLALPGALPVVNEKAIESTILIGLALNCKIAPYSRFARKNYFYPDMPKNFQISQYDEPICFDGYVDVEIETEEGTKQFRIEIERVHMEEDTGKSLHVGGATGRIHGADYSLLDYNRAGIPLVEIVTKIVPGTGKYAPEVAKAYVAELRDILRGLKVSDVKMEQGSLRCDANVSLKPIGSDVLGTRSETKNVNSLRSVERAIRGEMIRHA
;
A
#
# COMPACT_ATOMS: atom_id res chain seq x y z
N ASN A 1 8.07 9.15 2.09
CA ASN A 1 9.44 9.06 1.53
C ASN A 1 10.48 9.41 2.58
N THR A 2 11.52 8.61 2.70
CA THR A 2 12.67 8.82 3.59
C THR A 2 13.95 8.89 2.77
N ASN A 3 15.00 9.54 3.31
CA ASN A 3 16.29 9.64 2.63
C ASN A 3 17.09 8.35 2.66
N SER A 4 16.75 7.45 3.57
CA SER A 4 17.38 6.14 3.72
C SER A 4 16.35 5.03 3.86
N LYS A 5 16.78 3.80 3.64
CA LYS A 5 15.95 2.60 3.75
C LYS A 5 15.48 2.33 5.18
N MET A 6 14.59 1.37 5.34
CA MET A 6 13.95 1.02 6.60
C MET A 6 14.93 0.56 7.68
N PHE A 7 15.96 -0.21 7.31
CA PHE A 7 16.89 -0.83 8.24
C PHE A 7 18.36 -0.59 7.94
N CYS A 8 18.68 0.29 6.99
CA CYS A 8 20.05 0.64 6.64
C CYS A 8 20.15 2.07 6.11
N SER A 9 21.36 2.56 5.92
CA SER A 9 21.64 3.91 5.44
C SER A 9 21.64 4.08 3.92
N CYS A 10 21.33 3.05 3.14
CA CYS A 10 21.27 3.17 1.69
C CYS A 10 20.25 4.22 1.26
N ALA A 11 20.61 5.01 0.25
CA ALA A 11 19.73 6.01 -0.33
C ALA A 11 18.48 5.38 -0.97
N THR A 12 17.44 6.20 -1.15
CA THR A 12 16.14 5.79 -1.71
C THR A 12 15.79 6.59 -2.97
N GLU A 13 16.79 7.11 -3.64
CA GLU A 13 16.62 7.95 -4.83
C GLU A 13 16.00 7.14 -5.98
N PHE A 14 14.94 7.69 -6.57
CA PHE A 14 14.29 7.07 -7.71
C PHE A 14 15.11 7.27 -8.98
N GLY A 15 15.25 6.20 -9.77
CA GLY A 15 15.92 6.26 -11.08
C GLY A 15 17.44 6.11 -11.03
N ALA A 16 18.04 5.82 -9.87
CA ALA A 16 19.45 5.46 -9.78
C ALA A 16 19.78 4.19 -10.61
N ALA A 17 21.02 4.05 -11.03
CA ALA A 17 21.45 2.86 -11.76
C ALA A 17 21.16 1.57 -10.97
N PRO A 18 20.76 0.47 -11.61
CA PRO A 18 20.36 -0.75 -10.92
C PRO A 18 21.42 -1.26 -9.93
N ASN A 19 20.97 -1.68 -8.76
CA ASN A 19 21.81 -2.27 -7.70
C ASN A 19 22.93 -1.37 -7.16
N THR A 20 22.83 -0.05 -7.31
CA THR A 20 23.82 0.90 -6.77
C THR A 20 23.48 1.41 -5.38
N GLN A 21 22.23 1.26 -4.95
CA GLN A 21 21.75 1.67 -3.61
C GLN A 21 21.48 0.42 -2.74
N THR A 22 22.51 -0.40 -2.57
CA THR A 22 22.43 -1.66 -1.83
C THR A 22 23.60 -1.80 -0.86
N CYS A 23 23.39 -2.57 0.20
CA CYS A 23 24.40 -2.88 1.22
C CYS A 23 24.17 -4.29 1.79
N PRO A 24 25.07 -4.84 2.59
CA PRO A 24 24.89 -6.14 3.22
C PRO A 24 23.60 -6.30 4.00
N VAL A 25 23.07 -5.23 4.62
CA VAL A 25 21.83 -5.29 5.39
C VAL A 25 20.62 -5.50 4.48
N CYS A 26 20.40 -4.63 3.49
CA CYS A 26 19.23 -4.76 2.61
C CYS A 26 19.33 -5.95 1.62
N LEU A 27 20.54 -6.49 1.40
CA LEU A 27 20.76 -7.74 0.68
C LEU A 27 20.70 -8.99 1.58
N ALA A 28 20.48 -8.81 2.87
CA ALA A 28 20.37 -9.89 3.86
C ALA A 28 21.61 -10.80 3.93
N LEU A 29 22.81 -10.24 3.80
CA LEU A 29 24.03 -11.02 3.93
C LEU A 29 24.22 -11.52 5.37
N PRO A 30 24.80 -12.74 5.56
CA PRO A 30 25.00 -13.30 6.88
C PRO A 30 25.80 -12.37 7.81
N GLY A 31 25.30 -12.21 9.05
CA GLY A 31 25.94 -11.37 10.07
C GLY A 31 25.59 -9.88 10.00
N ALA A 32 24.89 -9.41 8.97
CA ALA A 32 24.42 -8.03 8.92
C ALA A 32 23.20 -7.83 9.82
N LEU A 33 23.22 -6.79 10.66
CA LEU A 33 22.15 -6.48 11.61
C LEU A 33 21.41 -5.19 11.21
N PRO A 34 20.07 -5.21 11.29
CA PRO A 34 19.25 -4.04 10.95
C PRO A 34 19.25 -3.01 12.08
N VAL A 35 19.11 -1.73 11.70
CA VAL A 35 18.80 -0.61 12.61
C VAL A 35 17.62 0.15 12.01
N VAL A 36 16.55 0.31 12.79
CA VAL A 36 15.31 0.92 12.31
C VAL A 36 15.48 2.41 12.00
N ASN A 37 14.82 2.85 10.94
CA ASN A 37 14.77 4.26 10.54
C ASN A 37 13.73 5.01 11.38
N GLU A 38 14.20 5.87 12.30
CA GLU A 38 13.35 6.69 13.17
C GLU A 38 12.36 7.56 12.39
N LYS A 39 12.81 8.16 11.27
CA LYS A 39 11.96 9.02 10.44
C LYS A 39 10.78 8.25 9.83
N ALA A 40 10.95 6.98 9.52
CA ALA A 40 9.87 6.15 9.03
C ALA A 40 8.81 5.88 10.12
N ILE A 41 9.22 5.67 11.36
CA ILE A 41 8.30 5.53 12.52
C ILE A 41 7.55 6.83 12.76
N GLU A 42 8.25 7.96 12.86
CA GLU A 42 7.62 9.27 13.03
C GLU A 42 6.59 9.56 11.95
N SER A 43 6.95 9.31 10.68
CA SER A 43 6.03 9.51 9.54
C SER A 43 4.79 8.63 9.64
N THR A 44 4.92 7.39 10.11
CA THR A 44 3.79 6.48 10.31
C THR A 44 2.87 6.98 11.42
N ILE A 45 3.42 7.48 12.52
CA ILE A 45 2.64 8.09 13.62
C ILE A 45 1.90 9.34 13.11
N LEU A 46 2.56 10.21 12.35
CA LEU A 46 1.92 11.39 11.76
C LEU A 46 0.75 11.02 10.84
N ILE A 47 0.92 9.99 10.01
CA ILE A 47 -0.16 9.46 9.16
C ILE A 47 -1.31 8.98 10.04
N GLY A 48 -1.04 8.16 11.06
CA GLY A 48 -2.06 7.66 11.96
C GLY A 48 -2.85 8.78 12.64
N LEU A 49 -2.18 9.80 13.16
CA LEU A 49 -2.83 10.95 13.79
C LEU A 49 -3.72 11.72 12.80
N ALA A 50 -3.26 11.94 11.57
CA ALA A 50 -4.04 12.61 10.53
C ALA A 50 -5.26 11.79 10.08
N LEU A 51 -5.21 10.47 10.23
CA LEU A 51 -6.32 9.55 9.96
C LEU A 51 -7.17 9.26 11.20
N ASN A 52 -7.06 10.08 12.25
CA ASN A 52 -7.80 9.92 13.51
C ASN A 52 -7.59 8.56 14.19
N CYS A 53 -6.45 7.92 13.98
CA CYS A 53 -6.11 6.66 14.61
C CYS A 53 -5.66 6.83 16.05
N LYS A 54 -5.84 5.78 16.85
CA LYS A 54 -5.15 5.59 18.11
C LYS A 54 -3.72 5.15 17.84
N ILE A 55 -2.78 5.61 18.67
CA ILE A 55 -1.37 5.19 18.59
C ILE A 55 -1.13 4.12 19.64
N ALA A 56 -0.56 2.99 19.24
CA ALA A 56 -0.24 1.91 20.16
C ALA A 56 0.90 2.31 21.09
N PRO A 57 0.81 2.01 22.41
CA PRO A 57 1.89 2.25 23.34
C PRO A 57 3.07 1.29 23.15
N TYR A 58 2.83 0.21 22.44
CA TYR A 58 3.80 -0.82 22.10
C TYR A 58 3.50 -1.40 20.73
N SER A 59 4.54 -1.63 19.94
CA SER A 59 4.45 -2.27 18.63
C SER A 59 5.73 -3.09 18.38
N ARG A 60 5.65 -4.09 17.52
CA ARG A 60 6.81 -4.85 17.08
C ARG A 60 6.72 -5.23 15.62
N PHE A 61 7.89 -5.53 15.04
CA PHE A 61 7.99 -6.08 13.71
C PHE A 61 7.84 -7.60 13.73
N ALA A 62 6.92 -8.10 12.92
CA ALA A 62 6.77 -9.50 12.60
C ALA A 62 7.39 -9.82 11.24
N ARG A 63 7.57 -11.11 10.94
CA ARG A 63 8.11 -11.59 9.67
C ARG A 63 7.02 -12.31 8.90
N LYS A 64 6.72 -11.80 7.70
CA LYS A 64 5.84 -12.45 6.72
C LYS A 64 6.71 -13.20 5.73
N ASN A 65 6.69 -14.53 5.76
CA ASN A 65 7.46 -15.34 4.81
C ASN A 65 7.10 -14.97 3.37
N TYR A 66 8.12 -14.73 2.56
CA TYR A 66 7.99 -14.31 1.17
C TYR A 66 9.18 -14.83 0.36
N PHE A 67 9.03 -16.07 -0.13
CA PHE A 67 10.08 -16.77 -0.89
C PHE A 67 9.98 -16.41 -2.37
N TYR A 68 10.52 -15.26 -2.73
CA TYR A 68 10.54 -14.80 -4.10
C TYR A 68 11.87 -14.08 -4.41
N PRO A 69 12.37 -14.12 -5.66
CA PRO A 69 13.69 -13.58 -5.98
C PRO A 69 13.90 -12.10 -5.68
N ASP A 70 12.84 -11.29 -5.66
CA ASP A 70 12.89 -9.85 -5.36
C ASP A 70 12.95 -9.54 -3.85
N MET A 71 12.88 -10.56 -2.99
CA MET A 71 13.00 -10.43 -1.54
C MET A 71 14.25 -11.13 -1.02
N PRO A 72 15.39 -10.43 -0.89
CA PRO A 72 16.66 -11.06 -0.49
C PRO A 72 16.63 -11.75 0.86
N LYS A 73 15.81 -11.23 1.79
CA LYS A 73 15.67 -11.77 3.15
C LYS A 73 14.76 -13.00 3.23
N ASN A 74 14.05 -13.37 2.16
CA ASN A 74 13.00 -14.38 2.15
C ASN A 74 11.82 -14.10 3.12
N PHE A 75 11.75 -12.91 3.68
CA PHE A 75 10.62 -12.42 4.45
C PHE A 75 10.45 -10.91 4.25
N GLN A 76 9.23 -10.46 4.34
CA GLN A 76 8.87 -9.05 4.46
C GLN A 76 8.54 -8.76 5.91
N ILE A 77 9.04 -7.67 6.47
CA ILE A 77 8.58 -7.22 7.79
C ILE A 77 7.14 -6.74 7.69
N SER A 78 6.41 -6.89 8.75
CA SER A 78 5.03 -6.41 8.88
C SER A 78 4.75 -6.09 10.35
N GLN A 79 3.64 -5.41 10.60
CA GLN A 79 3.11 -5.14 11.93
C GLN A 79 1.62 -5.49 11.97
N TYR A 80 1.23 -6.56 11.28
CA TYR A 80 -0.16 -6.97 11.14
C TYR A 80 -0.85 -7.18 12.50
N ASP A 81 -0.19 -7.86 13.43
CA ASP A 81 -0.76 -8.21 14.73
C ASP A 81 -0.67 -7.06 15.74
N GLU A 82 0.40 -6.26 15.66
CA GLU A 82 0.70 -5.19 16.62
C GLU A 82 1.07 -3.90 15.86
N PRO A 83 0.10 -3.29 15.15
CA PRO A 83 0.32 -2.10 14.33
C PRO A 83 0.63 -0.88 15.20
N ILE A 84 1.37 0.09 14.63
CA ILE A 84 1.63 1.37 15.29
C ILE A 84 0.33 2.16 15.47
N CYS A 85 -0.58 2.13 14.49
CA CYS A 85 -1.82 2.89 14.52
C CYS A 85 -3.01 1.99 14.20
N PHE A 86 -4.15 2.25 14.85
CA PHE A 86 -5.37 1.46 14.68
C PHE A 86 -6.63 2.30 14.98
N ASP A 87 -7.80 1.79 14.57
CA ASP A 87 -9.11 2.39 14.85
C ASP A 87 -9.22 3.88 14.48
N GLY A 88 -8.93 4.20 13.24
CA GLY A 88 -9.08 5.54 12.70
C GLY A 88 -10.28 5.69 11.77
N TYR A 89 -10.38 6.86 11.15
CA TYR A 89 -11.37 7.12 10.10
C TYR A 89 -11.00 8.32 9.23
N VAL A 90 -11.57 8.35 8.04
CA VAL A 90 -11.57 9.49 7.12
C VAL A 90 -13.00 9.71 6.64
N ASP A 91 -13.48 10.94 6.67
CA ASP A 91 -14.75 11.32 6.07
C ASP A 91 -14.51 11.85 4.66
N VAL A 92 -15.27 11.35 3.70
CA VAL A 92 -15.20 11.77 2.29
C VAL A 92 -16.59 12.21 1.80
N GLU A 93 -16.58 13.11 0.84
CA GLU A 93 -17.79 13.62 0.18
C GLU A 93 -17.75 13.29 -1.30
N ILE A 94 -18.90 12.97 -1.85
CA ILE A 94 -19.09 12.80 -3.29
C ILE A 94 -20.33 13.57 -3.75
N GLU A 95 -20.27 14.15 -4.93
CA GLU A 95 -21.43 14.72 -5.59
C GLU A 95 -22.23 13.63 -6.30
N THR A 96 -23.54 13.63 -6.08
CA THR A 96 -24.46 12.68 -6.71
C THR A 96 -25.62 13.42 -7.34
N GLU A 97 -26.44 12.73 -8.13
CA GLU A 97 -27.68 13.28 -8.71
C GLU A 97 -28.69 13.75 -7.62
N GLU A 98 -28.55 13.20 -6.40
CA GLU A 98 -29.41 13.51 -5.25
C GLU A 98 -28.77 14.56 -4.30
N GLY A 99 -27.64 15.16 -4.68
CA GLY A 99 -26.84 16.11 -3.90
C GLY A 99 -25.58 15.49 -3.32
N THR A 100 -24.87 16.25 -2.48
CA THR A 100 -23.65 15.84 -1.80
C THR A 100 -23.97 14.76 -0.75
N LYS A 101 -23.19 13.67 -0.81
CA LYS A 101 -23.27 12.58 0.19
C LYS A 101 -21.95 12.42 0.89
N GLN A 102 -22.02 12.23 2.21
CA GLN A 102 -20.85 11.95 3.05
C GLN A 102 -20.75 10.46 3.37
N PHE A 103 -19.52 9.96 3.41
CA PHE A 103 -19.22 8.58 3.78
C PHE A 103 -18.04 8.57 4.75
N ARG A 104 -18.17 7.83 5.84
CA ARG A 104 -17.08 7.57 6.77
C ARG A 104 -16.37 6.28 6.38
N ILE A 105 -15.08 6.38 6.12
CA ILE A 105 -14.21 5.25 5.84
C ILE A 105 -13.42 4.93 7.11
N GLU A 106 -13.78 3.84 7.78
CA GLU A 106 -13.07 3.41 8.98
C GLU A 106 -11.73 2.79 8.60
N ILE A 107 -10.68 3.18 9.33
CA ILE A 107 -9.33 2.64 9.22
C ILE A 107 -9.16 1.55 10.27
N GLU A 108 -8.84 0.34 9.82
CA GLU A 108 -8.53 -0.79 10.69
C GLU A 108 -7.19 -0.58 11.37
N ARG A 109 -6.15 -0.30 10.58
CA ARG A 109 -4.79 -0.09 11.02
C ARG A 109 -3.94 0.68 10.02
N VAL A 110 -2.88 1.27 10.54
CA VAL A 110 -1.76 1.81 9.77
C VAL A 110 -0.49 1.19 10.33
N HIS A 111 0.23 0.44 9.51
CA HIS A 111 1.42 -0.28 9.95
C HIS A 111 2.56 -0.18 8.95
N MET A 112 3.75 -0.46 9.42
CA MET A 112 4.96 -0.40 8.61
C MET A 112 5.24 -1.73 7.95
N GLU A 113 5.73 -1.64 6.73
CA GLU A 113 6.31 -2.70 5.94
C GLU A 113 7.60 -2.19 5.28
N GLU A 114 8.22 -3.01 4.47
CA GLU A 114 9.28 -2.60 3.55
C GLU A 114 8.95 -3.06 2.13
N ASP A 115 9.43 -2.32 1.14
CA ASP A 115 9.24 -2.69 -0.25
C ASP A 115 10.18 -3.83 -0.67
N THR A 116 9.79 -4.56 -1.71
CA THR A 116 10.61 -5.58 -2.38
C THR A 116 11.50 -4.94 -3.43
N GLY A 117 12.45 -5.70 -3.97
CA GLY A 117 13.18 -5.33 -5.18
C GLY A 117 12.25 -5.20 -6.38
N LYS A 118 12.83 -4.86 -7.51
CA LYS A 118 12.12 -4.76 -8.78
C LYS A 118 12.56 -5.88 -9.70
N SER A 119 11.59 -6.62 -10.27
CA SER A 119 11.84 -7.61 -11.31
C SER A 119 11.53 -7.02 -12.68
N LEU A 120 12.47 -7.12 -13.60
CA LEU A 120 12.30 -6.75 -15.00
C LEU A 120 12.33 -8.02 -15.84
N HIS A 121 11.22 -8.32 -16.51
CA HIS A 121 11.11 -9.49 -17.39
C HIS A 121 11.54 -9.12 -18.79
N VAL A 122 12.54 -9.83 -19.32
CA VAL A 122 13.17 -9.58 -20.63
C VAL A 122 12.76 -10.69 -21.59
N GLY A 123 12.48 -10.30 -22.84
CA GLY A 123 11.88 -11.19 -23.84
C GLY A 123 10.35 -11.25 -23.70
N GLY A 124 9.70 -11.86 -24.71
CA GLY A 124 8.25 -11.95 -24.78
C GLY A 124 7.55 -10.65 -25.19
N ALA A 125 6.28 -10.79 -25.62
CA ALA A 125 5.51 -9.68 -26.19
C ALA A 125 4.83 -8.78 -25.15
N THR A 126 4.73 -9.19 -23.87
CA THR A 126 3.87 -8.57 -22.88
C THR A 126 4.58 -7.92 -21.68
N GLY A 127 5.89 -8.10 -21.55
CA GLY A 127 6.66 -7.68 -20.37
C GLY A 127 6.27 -8.44 -19.08
N ARG A 128 5.47 -9.52 -19.19
CA ARG A 128 5.09 -10.38 -18.08
C ARG A 128 6.07 -11.55 -17.96
N ILE A 129 6.08 -12.20 -16.79
CA ILE A 129 6.92 -13.38 -16.54
C ILE A 129 6.61 -14.54 -17.52
N HIS A 130 5.35 -14.69 -17.90
CA HIS A 130 4.96 -15.64 -18.94
C HIS A 130 5.51 -15.24 -20.30
N GLY A 131 6.38 -16.08 -20.88
CA GLY A 131 7.02 -15.83 -22.15
C GLY A 131 8.29 -15.00 -22.08
N ALA A 132 8.75 -14.65 -20.88
CA ALA A 132 10.05 -14.00 -20.70
C ALA A 132 11.19 -15.03 -20.80
N ASP A 133 12.28 -14.65 -21.45
CA ASP A 133 13.47 -15.49 -21.56
C ASP A 133 14.24 -15.54 -20.23
N TYR A 134 14.29 -14.40 -19.53
CA TYR A 134 14.91 -14.26 -18.21
C TYR A 134 14.38 -13.03 -17.49
N SER A 135 14.72 -12.90 -16.20
CA SER A 135 14.38 -11.73 -15.38
C SER A 135 15.64 -11.13 -14.77
N LEU A 136 15.71 -9.80 -14.78
CA LEU A 136 16.72 -9.03 -14.07
C LEU A 136 16.14 -8.54 -12.74
N LEU A 137 16.96 -8.55 -11.71
CA LEU A 137 16.59 -8.07 -10.38
C LEU A 137 17.35 -6.79 -10.05
N ASP A 138 16.61 -5.78 -9.63
CA ASP A 138 17.15 -4.53 -9.10
C ASP A 138 16.71 -4.37 -7.64
N TYR A 139 17.68 -4.40 -6.73
CA TYR A 139 17.44 -4.30 -5.29
C TYR A 139 17.53 -2.88 -4.74
N ASN A 140 17.61 -1.84 -5.58
CA ASN A 140 17.59 -0.46 -5.12
C ASN A 140 16.33 -0.14 -4.31
N ARG A 141 15.19 -0.70 -4.70
CA ARG A 141 13.92 -0.53 -3.99
C ARG A 141 13.80 -1.42 -2.75
N ALA A 142 14.47 -2.56 -2.69
CA ALA A 142 14.37 -3.50 -1.57
C ALA A 142 14.74 -2.82 -0.24
N GLY A 143 13.83 -2.86 0.72
CA GLY A 143 14.01 -2.25 2.03
C GLY A 143 13.63 -0.78 2.12
N ILE A 144 13.07 -0.16 1.08
CA ILE A 144 12.47 1.18 1.19
C ILE A 144 11.27 1.11 2.15
N PRO A 145 11.13 2.07 3.10
CA PRO A 145 9.99 2.06 4.01
C PRO A 145 8.66 2.14 3.27
N LEU A 146 7.75 1.27 3.65
CA LEU A 146 6.39 1.20 3.14
C LEU A 146 5.42 1.27 4.31
N VAL A 147 4.32 2.01 4.15
CA VAL A 147 3.23 2.07 5.12
C VAL A 147 1.98 1.53 4.45
N GLU A 148 1.35 0.56 5.08
CA GLU A 148 0.06 0.03 4.65
C GLU A 148 -1.07 0.63 5.49
N ILE A 149 -2.05 1.24 4.81
CA ILE A 149 -3.27 1.79 5.41
C ILE A 149 -4.41 0.85 5.02
N VAL A 150 -4.97 0.17 5.99
CA VAL A 150 -6.03 -0.83 5.77
C VAL A 150 -7.35 -0.30 6.28
N THR A 151 -8.36 -0.26 5.40
CA THR A 151 -9.72 0.12 5.77
C THR A 151 -10.50 -1.09 6.27
N LYS A 152 -11.50 -0.84 7.11
CA LYS A 152 -12.59 -1.78 7.33
C LYS A 152 -13.50 -1.83 6.09
N ILE A 153 -14.39 -2.80 6.04
CA ILE A 153 -15.42 -2.83 5.01
C ILE A 153 -16.24 -1.55 5.10
N VAL A 154 -16.51 -0.91 3.96
CA VAL A 154 -17.30 0.32 3.89
C VAL A 154 -18.72 -0.04 3.50
N PRO A 155 -19.67 -0.13 4.46
CA PRO A 155 -21.05 -0.48 4.18
C PRO A 155 -21.83 0.70 3.59
N GLY A 156 -22.96 0.42 2.95
CA GLY A 156 -23.94 1.43 2.58
C GLY A 156 -23.57 2.29 1.36
N THR A 157 -22.48 1.98 0.67
CA THR A 157 -22.07 2.72 -0.52
C THR A 157 -22.95 2.43 -1.74
N GLY A 158 -23.48 1.20 -1.85
CA GLY A 158 -24.34 0.80 -2.98
C GLY A 158 -23.69 1.08 -4.34
N LYS A 159 -24.46 1.71 -5.23
CA LYS A 159 -24.00 2.08 -6.57
C LYS A 159 -22.85 3.10 -6.60
N TYR A 160 -22.62 3.80 -5.49
CA TYR A 160 -21.60 4.85 -5.37
C TYR A 160 -20.24 4.34 -4.87
N ALA A 161 -20.09 3.03 -4.62
CA ALA A 161 -18.82 2.46 -4.16
C ALA A 161 -17.59 2.86 -4.99
N PRO A 162 -17.66 2.90 -6.33
CA PRO A 162 -16.52 3.35 -7.15
C PRO A 162 -16.11 4.80 -6.90
N GLU A 163 -17.09 5.70 -6.79
CA GLU A 163 -16.88 7.14 -6.55
C GLU A 163 -16.36 7.39 -5.12
N VAL A 164 -16.90 6.68 -4.14
CA VAL A 164 -16.46 6.76 -2.74
C VAL A 164 -15.01 6.30 -2.61
N ALA A 165 -14.64 5.19 -3.23
CA ALA A 165 -13.26 4.71 -3.18
C ALA A 165 -12.28 5.68 -3.87
N LYS A 166 -12.66 6.27 -5.00
CA LYS A 166 -11.86 7.29 -5.68
C LYS A 166 -11.68 8.54 -4.80
N ALA A 167 -12.74 9.00 -4.16
CA ALA A 167 -12.70 10.14 -3.24
C ALA A 167 -11.79 9.84 -2.04
N TYR A 168 -11.89 8.63 -1.47
CA TYR A 168 -11.02 8.20 -0.38
C TYR A 168 -9.53 8.21 -0.77
N VAL A 169 -9.17 7.63 -1.90
CA VAL A 169 -7.75 7.63 -2.34
C VAL A 169 -7.26 9.03 -2.66
N ALA A 170 -8.13 9.91 -3.18
CA ALA A 170 -7.82 11.32 -3.41
C ALA A 170 -7.54 12.05 -2.09
N GLU A 171 -8.40 11.88 -1.09
CA GLU A 171 -8.23 12.46 0.24
C GLU A 171 -6.95 11.98 0.93
N LEU A 172 -6.68 10.67 0.90
CA LEU A 172 -5.41 10.11 1.40
C LEU A 172 -4.20 10.75 0.71
N ARG A 173 -4.24 10.88 -0.60
CA ARG A 173 -3.16 11.50 -1.37
C ARG A 173 -2.88 12.92 -0.89
N ASP A 174 -3.93 13.69 -0.65
CA ASP A 174 -3.80 15.10 -0.25
C ASP A 174 -3.33 15.22 1.21
N ILE A 175 -3.81 14.34 2.11
CA ILE A 175 -3.31 14.24 3.49
C ILE A 175 -1.81 13.90 3.49
N LEU A 176 -1.39 12.85 2.81
CA LEU A 176 0.01 12.40 2.77
C LEU A 176 0.95 13.46 2.18
N ARG A 177 0.47 14.19 1.16
CA ARG A 177 1.21 15.32 0.57
C ARG A 177 1.32 16.49 1.54
N GLY A 178 0.21 16.83 2.21
CA GLY A 178 0.18 17.91 3.21
C GLY A 178 1.13 17.65 4.39
N LEU A 179 1.21 16.40 4.84
CA LEU A 179 2.16 15.95 5.88
C LEU A 179 3.61 15.88 5.39
N LYS A 180 3.85 15.99 4.08
CA LYS A 180 5.18 15.84 3.46
C LYS A 180 5.86 14.49 3.74
N VAL A 181 5.08 13.44 3.95
CA VAL A 181 5.57 12.08 4.21
C VAL A 181 5.73 11.26 2.94
N SER A 182 5.07 11.67 1.85
CA SER A 182 5.16 11.02 0.53
C SER A 182 5.00 12.05 -0.60
N ASP A 183 5.62 11.80 -1.73
CA ASP A 183 5.39 12.53 -2.98
C ASP A 183 4.11 12.07 -3.71
N VAL A 184 3.51 10.98 -3.24
CA VAL A 184 2.23 10.39 -3.68
C VAL A 184 2.09 10.19 -5.19
N LYS A 185 3.19 9.90 -5.85
CA LYS A 185 3.24 9.65 -7.30
C LYS A 185 2.83 8.22 -7.60
N MET A 186 1.56 8.02 -7.95
CA MET A 186 1.01 6.69 -8.25
C MET A 186 1.72 6.04 -9.46
N GLU A 187 2.09 6.80 -10.46
CA GLU A 187 2.81 6.35 -11.65
C GLU A 187 4.24 5.85 -11.37
N GLN A 188 4.85 6.31 -10.29
CA GLN A 188 6.16 5.86 -9.81
C GLN A 188 6.06 4.79 -8.72
N GLY A 189 4.83 4.43 -8.31
CA GLY A 189 4.59 3.45 -7.26
C GLY A 189 4.77 3.96 -5.84
N SER A 190 4.87 5.29 -5.64
CA SER A 190 4.96 5.88 -4.28
C SER A 190 3.63 5.81 -3.53
N LEU A 191 2.52 5.67 -4.22
CA LEU A 191 1.20 5.36 -3.68
C LEU A 191 0.58 4.27 -4.55
N ARG A 192 0.16 3.18 -3.92
CA ARG A 192 -0.50 2.04 -4.57
C ARG A 192 -1.82 1.78 -3.87
N CYS A 193 -2.81 1.30 -4.61
CA CYS A 193 -4.10 0.94 -4.05
C CYS A 193 -4.45 -0.49 -4.47
N ASP A 194 -4.85 -1.30 -3.50
CA ASP A 194 -5.46 -2.60 -3.71
C ASP A 194 -6.94 -2.48 -3.38
N ALA A 195 -7.82 -2.79 -4.34
CA ALA A 195 -9.26 -2.66 -4.19
C ALA A 195 -9.90 -4.02 -3.93
N ASN A 196 -10.58 -4.14 -2.79
CA ASN A 196 -11.33 -5.33 -2.42
C ASN A 196 -12.82 -5.08 -2.62
N VAL A 197 -13.48 -5.94 -3.39
CA VAL A 197 -14.90 -5.83 -3.71
C VAL A 197 -15.63 -7.11 -3.30
N SER A 198 -16.77 -6.93 -2.63
CA SER A 198 -17.72 -7.99 -2.30
C SER A 198 -19.13 -7.43 -2.42
N LEU A 199 -20.04 -8.15 -3.02
CA LEU A 199 -21.45 -7.79 -3.12
C LEU A 199 -22.29 -8.67 -2.19
N LYS A 200 -23.40 -8.14 -1.74
CA LYS A 200 -24.44 -8.91 -1.04
C LYS A 200 -25.83 -8.61 -1.62
N PRO A 201 -26.75 -9.54 -1.61
CA PRO A 201 -28.15 -9.28 -2.00
C PRO A 201 -28.76 -8.20 -1.10
N ILE A 202 -29.66 -7.40 -1.66
CA ILE A 202 -30.40 -6.39 -0.89
C ILE A 202 -31.19 -7.11 0.23
N GLY A 203 -31.05 -6.62 1.46
CA GLY A 203 -31.68 -7.21 2.63
C GLY A 203 -30.94 -8.39 3.27
N SER A 204 -29.79 -8.80 2.70
CA SER A 204 -28.93 -9.85 3.29
C SER A 204 -27.79 -9.22 4.09
N ASP A 205 -27.41 -9.85 5.20
CA ASP A 205 -26.19 -9.51 5.94
C ASP A 205 -24.99 -10.37 5.54
N VAL A 206 -25.21 -11.38 4.69
CA VAL A 206 -24.15 -12.26 4.22
C VAL A 206 -23.46 -11.65 3.01
N LEU A 207 -22.15 -11.38 3.15
CA LEU A 207 -21.31 -10.92 2.06
C LEU A 207 -21.02 -12.06 1.08
N GLY A 208 -20.98 -11.72 -0.22
CA GLY A 208 -20.53 -12.63 -1.25
C GLY A 208 -19.01 -12.81 -1.23
N THR A 209 -18.53 -13.61 -2.18
CA THR A 209 -17.09 -13.87 -2.33
C THR A 209 -16.34 -12.58 -2.64
N ARG A 210 -15.29 -12.30 -1.87
CA ARG A 210 -14.42 -11.14 -2.09
C ARG A 210 -13.50 -11.38 -3.28
N SER A 211 -13.35 -10.37 -4.12
CA SER A 211 -12.26 -10.26 -5.10
C SER A 211 -11.32 -9.12 -4.75
N GLU A 212 -10.08 -9.20 -5.21
CA GLU A 212 -9.06 -8.20 -5.00
C GLU A 212 -8.42 -7.80 -6.33
N THR A 213 -8.40 -6.51 -6.62
CA THR A 213 -7.65 -5.94 -7.74
C THR A 213 -6.43 -5.21 -7.19
N LYS A 214 -5.25 -5.72 -7.53
CA LYS A 214 -3.96 -5.22 -6.99
C LYS A 214 -3.31 -4.15 -7.87
N ASN A 215 -2.47 -3.35 -7.23
CA ASN A 215 -1.57 -2.39 -7.88
C ASN A 215 -2.29 -1.40 -8.80
N VAL A 216 -3.41 -0.86 -8.35
CA VAL A 216 -4.12 0.18 -9.10
C VAL A 216 -3.34 1.49 -8.97
N ASN A 217 -2.97 2.09 -10.10
CA ASN A 217 -1.96 3.13 -10.21
C ASN A 217 -2.50 4.52 -10.59
N SER A 218 -3.81 4.73 -10.55
CA SER A 218 -4.45 6.04 -10.74
C SER A 218 -5.84 6.09 -10.10
N LEU A 219 -6.30 7.29 -9.75
CA LEU A 219 -7.64 7.50 -9.21
C LEU A 219 -8.75 6.99 -10.17
N ARG A 220 -8.57 7.25 -11.46
CA ARG A 220 -9.51 6.75 -12.48
C ARG A 220 -9.53 5.23 -12.57
N SER A 221 -8.37 4.61 -12.41
CA SER A 221 -8.26 3.14 -12.43
C SER A 221 -8.89 2.51 -11.19
N VAL A 222 -8.82 3.15 -10.01
CA VAL A 222 -9.53 2.70 -8.79
C VAL A 222 -11.04 2.63 -9.04
N GLU A 223 -11.63 3.73 -9.53
CA GLU A 223 -13.05 3.80 -9.86
C GLU A 223 -13.46 2.71 -10.86
N ARG A 224 -12.69 2.58 -11.95
CA ARG A 224 -12.98 1.60 -13.01
C ARG A 224 -12.85 0.15 -12.54
N ALA A 225 -11.83 -0.15 -11.73
CA ALA A 225 -11.62 -1.49 -11.17
C ALA A 225 -12.81 -1.91 -10.32
N ILE A 226 -13.25 -1.06 -9.39
CA ILE A 226 -14.39 -1.36 -8.52
C ILE A 226 -15.67 -1.51 -9.33
N ARG A 227 -15.94 -0.60 -10.27
CA ARG A 227 -17.11 -0.68 -11.15
C ARG A 227 -17.13 -1.97 -11.97
N GLY A 228 -15.97 -2.36 -12.52
CA GLY A 228 -15.83 -3.61 -13.28
C GLY A 228 -16.07 -4.86 -12.41
N GLU A 229 -15.53 -4.88 -11.19
CA GLU A 229 -15.73 -6.00 -10.26
C GLU A 229 -17.19 -6.07 -9.76
N MET A 230 -17.85 -4.95 -9.52
CA MET A 230 -19.27 -4.93 -9.18
C MET A 230 -20.13 -5.55 -10.28
N ILE A 231 -19.84 -5.23 -11.56
CA ILE A 231 -20.54 -5.82 -12.71
C ILE A 231 -20.24 -7.33 -12.83
N ARG A 232 -18.98 -7.71 -12.57
CA ARG A 232 -18.57 -9.12 -12.66
C ARG A 232 -19.19 -9.99 -11.55
N HIS A 233 -19.47 -9.41 -10.37
CA HIS A 233 -20.06 -10.12 -9.25
C HIS A 233 -21.60 -10.18 -9.28
N ALA A 234 -22.24 -9.27 -10.02
CA ALA A 234 -23.69 -9.25 -10.20
C ALA A 234 -24.15 -10.31 -11.20
#